data_57605cb76740fd0df2b5d704426eb84c
#
_entry.id   57605cb76740fd0df2b5d704426eb84c
#
_cell.length_a   1.000
_cell.length_b   1.000
_cell.length_c   1.000
_cell.angle_alpha   90.00
_cell.angle_beta   90.00
_cell.angle_gamma   90.00
#
_symmetry.space_group_name_H-M   'P 1'
#
loop_
_entity.id
_entity.type
_entity.pdbx_description
1 polymer ?
#
loop_
_entity_poly.entity_id
_entity_poly.type
_entity_poly.pdbx_seq_one_letter_code
_entity_poly.pdbx_strand_id
1 'polypeptide(L)'
;MKRATYSLRHLVVLQLLFALPLDSEKTLHNLLFLANAAAGGTHPEAAGFYDFIRTKTGVHSPAVQQVLADLREWELVDKKSLALTPRGREVYYFTASILHYDRHARRVLELAMAFAHDPRQADLQIRRHLQVRRARLGERIPVRPGS
;
A
#
# COMPACT_ATOMS: atom_id res chain seq x y z
N MET A 1 -6.58 -24.29 8.99
CA MET A 1 -5.76 -23.08 8.77
C MET A 1 -5.19 -23.10 7.37
N LYS A 2 -5.52 -22.10 6.56
CA LYS A 2 -4.92 -21.99 5.22
C LYS A 2 -3.43 -21.73 5.35
N ARG A 3 -2.66 -22.40 4.52
CA ARG A 3 -1.22 -22.18 4.44
C ARG A 3 -0.95 -20.77 3.92
N ALA A 4 -0.15 -20.01 4.66
CA ALA A 4 0.22 -18.66 4.24
C ALA A 4 1.16 -18.72 3.03
N THR A 5 0.79 -18.01 1.97
CA THR A 5 1.63 -17.86 0.77
C THR A 5 1.95 -16.37 0.60
N TYR A 6 3.12 -15.98 1.04
CA TYR A 6 3.54 -14.57 0.99
C TYR A 6 3.98 -14.19 -0.42
N SER A 7 3.47 -13.05 -0.89
CA SER A 7 3.99 -12.38 -2.08
C SER A 7 4.73 -11.11 -1.66
N LEU A 8 5.47 -10.51 -2.58
CA LEU A 8 6.13 -9.23 -2.29
C LEU A 8 5.11 -8.14 -1.94
N ARG A 9 3.89 -8.20 -2.50
CA ARG A 9 2.81 -7.26 -2.14
C ARG A 9 2.43 -7.36 -0.66
N HIS A 10 2.35 -8.58 -0.14
CA HIS A 10 2.08 -8.80 1.28
C HIS A 10 3.20 -8.23 2.15
N LEU A 11 4.45 -8.45 1.74
CA LEU A 11 5.60 -7.98 2.50
C LEU A 11 5.73 -6.46 2.50
N VAL A 12 5.38 -5.79 1.39
CA VAL A 12 5.37 -4.33 1.32
C VAL A 12 4.37 -3.76 2.33
N VAL A 13 3.15 -4.28 2.35
CA VAL A 13 2.12 -3.82 3.30
C VAL A 13 2.55 -4.11 4.73
N LEU A 14 3.04 -5.32 5.00
CA LEU A 14 3.51 -5.70 6.33
C LEU A 14 4.59 -4.75 6.85
N GLN A 15 5.53 -4.40 6.01
CA GLN A 15 6.61 -3.48 6.38
C GLN A 15 6.11 -2.07 6.63
N LEU A 16 5.16 -1.57 5.84
CA LEU A 16 4.54 -0.27 6.07
C LEU A 16 3.82 -0.24 7.42
N LEU A 17 3.06 -1.28 7.73
CA LEU A 17 2.33 -1.35 8.99
C LEU A 17 3.28 -1.46 10.20
N PHE A 18 4.44 -2.08 10.03
CA PHE A 18 5.47 -2.11 11.07
C PHE A 18 6.10 -0.73 11.27
N ALA A 19 6.40 -0.03 10.18
CA ALA A 19 7.17 1.21 10.22
C ALA A 19 6.33 2.44 10.57
N LEU A 20 5.01 2.42 10.29
CA LEU A 20 4.16 3.61 10.38
C LEU A 20 2.98 3.35 11.31
N PRO A 21 2.66 4.32 12.21
CA PRO A 21 1.46 4.24 13.05
C PRO A 21 0.23 4.68 12.24
N LEU A 22 -0.27 3.82 11.37
CA LEU A 22 -1.44 4.15 10.53
C LEU A 22 -2.74 4.00 11.31
N ASP A 23 -3.59 5.03 11.27
CA ASP A 23 -4.85 5.08 12.00
C ASP A 23 -6.00 4.47 11.21
N SER A 24 -5.91 4.44 9.89
CA SER A 24 -7.02 3.99 9.06
C SER A 24 -6.54 3.29 7.79
N GLU A 25 -7.40 2.40 7.29
CA GLU A 25 -7.15 1.73 6.00
C GLU A 25 -7.12 2.74 4.85
N LYS A 26 -7.93 3.80 4.93
CA LYS A 26 -7.91 4.89 3.94
C LYS A 26 -6.52 5.49 3.79
N THR A 27 -5.83 5.74 4.89
CA THR A 27 -4.48 6.28 4.87
C THR A 27 -3.53 5.32 4.16
N LEU A 28 -3.64 4.03 4.43
CA LEU A 28 -2.81 3.02 3.75
C LEU A 28 -3.04 3.05 2.24
N HIS A 29 -4.29 3.07 1.78
CA HIS A 29 -4.62 3.14 0.36
C HIS A 29 -4.06 4.42 -0.28
N ASN A 30 -4.23 5.57 0.38
CA ASN A 30 -3.74 6.85 -0.10
C ASN A 30 -2.21 6.87 -0.25
N LEU A 31 -1.50 6.38 0.75
CA LEU A 31 -0.02 6.35 0.72
C LEU A 31 0.49 5.45 -0.40
N LEU A 32 -0.10 4.27 -0.56
CA LEU A 32 0.30 3.36 -1.62
C LEU A 32 -0.02 3.91 -3.01
N PHE A 33 -1.16 4.61 -3.17
CA PHE A 33 -1.47 5.28 -4.43
C PHE A 33 -0.42 6.32 -4.79
N LEU A 34 -0.11 7.23 -3.87
CA LEU A 34 0.87 8.29 -4.12
C LEU A 34 2.25 7.72 -4.40
N ALA A 35 2.65 6.69 -3.65
CA ALA A 35 3.93 6.03 -3.86
C ALA A 35 4.01 5.35 -5.24
N ASN A 36 2.93 4.67 -5.65
CA ASN A 36 2.87 4.03 -6.96
C ASN A 36 2.92 5.07 -8.09
N ALA A 37 2.17 6.15 -7.96
CA ALA A 37 2.16 7.24 -8.96
C ALA A 37 3.54 7.88 -9.09
N ALA A 38 4.21 8.16 -7.95
CA ALA A 38 5.54 8.78 -7.94
C ALA A 38 6.63 7.83 -8.44
N ALA A 39 6.46 6.53 -8.23
CA ALA A 39 7.41 5.52 -8.72
C ALA A 39 7.32 5.28 -10.24
N GLY A 40 6.29 5.85 -10.89
CA GLY A 40 6.17 5.79 -12.34
C GLY A 40 5.69 4.48 -12.91
N GLY A 41 4.65 3.90 -12.41
CA GLY A 41 3.89 2.70 -12.79
C GLY A 41 4.10 2.01 -14.16
N THR A 42 5.35 1.83 -14.58
CA THR A 42 5.68 1.23 -15.87
C THR A 42 5.58 -0.31 -15.88
N HIS A 43 5.56 -0.91 -14.70
CA HIS A 43 5.53 -2.36 -14.55
C HIS A 43 4.39 -2.77 -13.62
N PRO A 44 3.20 -3.06 -14.19
CA PRO A 44 2.04 -3.43 -13.35
C PRO A 44 2.24 -4.71 -12.55
N GLU A 45 3.22 -5.53 -12.94
CA GLU A 45 3.57 -6.77 -12.24
C GLU A 45 4.60 -6.57 -11.13
N ALA A 46 5.18 -5.36 -11.03
CA ALA A 46 6.20 -5.09 -10.03
C ALA A 46 5.62 -5.12 -8.62
N ALA A 47 6.44 -5.57 -7.67
CA ALA A 47 6.05 -5.60 -6.26
C ALA A 47 5.77 -4.18 -5.75
N GLY A 48 4.71 -4.04 -4.97
CA GLY A 48 4.27 -2.74 -4.47
C GLY A 48 3.38 -1.97 -5.44
N PHE A 49 3.11 -2.54 -6.63
CA PHE A 49 2.19 -1.94 -7.59
C PHE A 49 0.78 -2.50 -7.37
N TYR A 50 -0.21 -1.62 -7.36
CA TYR A 50 -1.61 -1.97 -7.13
C TYR A 50 -2.52 -1.20 -8.07
N ASP A 51 -3.71 -1.76 -8.37
CA ASP A 51 -4.76 -1.06 -9.09
C ASP A 51 -5.64 -0.29 -8.11
N PHE A 52 -5.95 0.96 -8.44
CA PHE A 52 -6.78 1.83 -7.61
C PHE A 52 -8.02 2.28 -8.36
N ILE A 53 -9.12 2.43 -7.63
CA ILE A 53 -10.36 3.03 -8.12
C ILE A 53 -10.63 4.33 -7.39
N ARG A 54 -11.34 5.25 -8.04
CA ARG A 54 -11.74 6.51 -7.42
C ARG A 54 -12.97 6.30 -6.54
N THR A 55 -12.90 6.83 -5.31
CA THR A 55 -14.02 6.83 -4.37
C THR A 55 -14.41 8.27 -4.02
N LYS A 56 -15.51 8.45 -3.29
CA LYS A 56 -15.95 9.77 -2.83
C LYS A 56 -14.92 10.46 -1.94
N THR A 57 -14.12 9.69 -1.21
CA THR A 57 -13.17 10.23 -0.22
C THR A 57 -11.71 10.11 -0.65
N GLY A 58 -11.45 9.60 -1.85
CA GLY A 58 -10.09 9.46 -2.34
C GLY A 58 -9.93 8.28 -3.27
N VAL A 59 -9.07 7.34 -2.89
CA VAL A 59 -8.74 6.17 -3.70
C VAL A 59 -8.90 4.89 -2.87
N HIS A 60 -9.16 3.78 -3.57
CA HIS A 60 -9.27 2.46 -2.94
C HIS A 60 -8.68 1.42 -3.88
N SER A 61 -7.96 0.45 -3.32
CA SER A 61 -7.43 -0.68 -4.08
C SER A 61 -8.03 -1.99 -3.55
N PRO A 62 -8.81 -2.71 -4.38
CA PRO A 62 -9.25 -4.04 -4.00
C PRO A 62 -8.08 -5.00 -3.73
N ALA A 63 -6.96 -4.82 -4.45
CA ALA A 63 -5.76 -5.63 -4.24
C ALA A 63 -5.14 -5.38 -2.86
N VAL A 64 -5.04 -4.12 -2.44
CA VAL A 64 -4.56 -3.78 -1.09
C VAL A 64 -5.50 -4.35 -0.03
N GLN A 65 -6.79 -4.24 -0.24
CA GLN A 65 -7.78 -4.77 0.69
C GLN A 65 -7.67 -6.29 0.82
N GLN A 66 -7.43 -6.99 -0.29
CA GLN A 66 -7.21 -8.43 -0.27
C GLN A 66 -5.94 -8.80 0.49
N VAL A 67 -4.86 -8.05 0.30
CA VAL A 67 -3.62 -8.24 1.04
C VAL A 67 -3.86 -8.11 2.55
N LEU A 68 -4.60 -7.08 2.97
CA LEU A 68 -4.96 -6.92 4.39
C LEU A 68 -5.79 -8.09 4.91
N ALA A 69 -6.77 -8.55 4.13
CA ALA A 69 -7.60 -9.69 4.51
C ALA A 69 -6.75 -10.95 4.68
N ASP A 70 -5.80 -11.18 3.78
CA ASP A 70 -4.87 -12.31 3.86
C ASP A 70 -4.01 -12.23 5.13
N LEU A 71 -3.43 -11.05 5.39
CA LEU A 71 -2.58 -10.85 6.57
C LEU A 71 -3.35 -11.07 7.87
N ARG A 72 -4.61 -10.68 7.91
CA ARG A 72 -5.48 -10.91 9.07
C ARG A 72 -5.85 -12.40 9.21
N GLU A 73 -6.15 -13.06 8.10
CA GLU A 73 -6.43 -14.50 8.09
C GLU A 73 -5.22 -15.30 8.59
N TRP A 74 -4.02 -14.88 8.23
CA TRP A 74 -2.77 -15.52 8.68
C TRP A 74 -2.34 -15.09 10.08
N GLU A 75 -3.15 -14.27 10.75
CA GLU A 75 -2.90 -13.77 12.10
C GLU A 75 -1.62 -12.93 12.23
N LEU A 76 -1.25 -12.24 11.16
CA LEU A 76 -0.09 -11.32 11.13
C LEU A 76 -0.47 -9.89 11.46
N VAL A 77 -1.73 -9.52 11.22
CA VAL A 77 -2.29 -8.20 11.51
C VAL A 77 -3.53 -8.39 12.38
N ASP A 78 -3.72 -7.48 13.33
CA ASP A 78 -4.89 -7.47 14.19
C ASP A 78 -6.19 -7.41 13.39
N LYS A 79 -7.24 -8.04 13.88
CA LYS A 79 -8.53 -8.14 13.16
C LYS A 79 -9.27 -6.80 13.08
N LYS A 80 -9.01 -5.89 14.02
CA LYS A 80 -9.75 -4.64 14.15
C LYS A 80 -8.92 -3.39 13.89
N SER A 81 -7.61 -3.53 13.82
CA SER A 81 -6.69 -2.40 13.62
C SER A 81 -5.66 -2.73 12.55
N LEU A 82 -4.73 -1.80 12.31
CA LEU A 82 -3.61 -2.01 11.40
C LEU A 82 -2.32 -2.38 12.15
N ALA A 83 -2.42 -2.73 13.42
CA ALA A 83 -1.26 -3.13 14.20
C ALA A 83 -0.84 -4.57 13.87
N LEU A 84 0.46 -4.81 13.85
CA LEU A 84 0.97 -6.16 13.70
C LEU A 84 0.77 -6.95 14.98
N THR A 85 0.43 -8.23 14.83
CA THR A 85 0.45 -9.18 15.94
C THR A 85 1.90 -9.54 16.27
N PRO A 86 2.19 -10.19 17.42
CA PRO A 86 3.52 -10.71 17.68
C PRO A 86 4.04 -11.61 16.56
N ARG A 87 3.18 -12.45 16.00
CA ARG A 87 3.53 -13.30 14.85
C ARG A 87 3.86 -12.47 13.61
N GLY A 88 3.10 -11.39 13.37
CA GLY A 88 3.37 -10.47 12.27
C GLY A 88 4.73 -9.82 12.38
N ARG A 89 5.14 -9.44 13.60
CA ARG A 89 6.48 -8.90 13.84
C ARG A 89 7.58 -9.91 13.58
N GLU A 90 7.38 -11.16 13.96
CA GLU A 90 8.35 -12.22 13.68
C GLU A 90 8.52 -12.43 12.18
N VAL A 91 7.42 -12.49 11.43
CA VAL A 91 7.46 -12.61 9.98
C VAL A 91 8.14 -11.39 9.37
N TYR A 92 7.86 -10.19 9.87
CA TYR A 92 8.54 -8.98 9.42
C TYR A 92 10.06 -9.09 9.59
N TYR A 93 10.54 -9.45 10.78
CA TYR A 93 11.98 -9.58 11.02
C TYR A 93 12.64 -10.63 10.13
N PHE A 94 11.91 -11.70 9.85
CA PHE A 94 12.42 -12.79 9.01
C PHE A 94 12.47 -12.42 7.53
N THR A 95 11.56 -11.57 7.06
CA THR A 95 11.38 -11.27 5.62
C THR A 95 11.81 -9.86 5.21
N ALA A 96 12.17 -9.00 6.14
CA ALA A 96 12.50 -7.60 5.85
C ALA A 96 13.63 -7.45 4.82
N SER A 97 14.64 -8.31 4.88
CA SER A 97 15.78 -8.28 3.96
C SER A 97 15.37 -8.60 2.51
N ILE A 98 14.29 -9.34 2.30
CA ILE A 98 13.82 -9.71 0.97
C ILE A 98 13.45 -8.46 0.17
N LEU A 99 12.71 -7.54 0.80
CA LEU A 99 12.29 -6.30 0.14
C LEU A 99 13.45 -5.39 -0.20
N HIS A 100 14.53 -5.48 0.56
CA HIS A 100 15.72 -4.67 0.32
C HIS A 100 16.34 -4.95 -1.06
N TYR A 101 16.21 -6.18 -1.57
CA TYR A 101 16.73 -6.56 -2.88
C TYR A 101 15.78 -6.29 -4.04
N ASP A 102 14.52 -5.97 -3.76
CA ASP A 102 13.57 -5.58 -4.81
C ASP A 102 13.57 -4.05 -4.93
N ARG A 103 14.14 -3.57 -6.03
CA ARG A 103 14.30 -2.13 -6.27
C ARG A 103 12.98 -1.37 -6.26
N HIS A 104 11.95 -1.93 -6.90
CA HIS A 104 10.65 -1.27 -7.00
C HIS A 104 9.93 -1.25 -5.65
N ALA A 105 9.90 -2.38 -4.94
CA ALA A 105 9.30 -2.46 -3.61
C ALA A 105 9.96 -1.49 -2.64
N ARG A 106 11.30 -1.43 -2.65
CA ARG A 106 12.05 -0.48 -1.82
C ARG A 106 11.68 0.96 -2.15
N ARG A 107 11.57 1.29 -3.44
CA ARG A 107 11.20 2.64 -3.89
C ARG A 107 9.79 3.01 -3.42
N VAL A 108 8.82 2.10 -3.55
CA VAL A 108 7.46 2.32 -3.09
C VAL A 108 7.43 2.56 -1.57
N LEU A 109 8.18 1.76 -0.81
CA LEU A 109 8.27 1.93 0.65
C LEU A 109 8.85 3.28 1.05
N GLU A 110 9.94 3.69 0.41
CA GLU A 110 10.57 4.99 0.69
C GLU A 110 9.61 6.14 0.39
N LEU A 111 8.91 6.08 -0.73
CA LEU A 111 7.94 7.11 -1.11
C LEU A 111 6.73 7.14 -0.18
N ALA A 112 6.20 5.98 0.19
CA ALA A 112 5.08 5.91 1.11
C ALA A 112 5.45 6.48 2.48
N MET A 113 6.64 6.19 2.97
CA MET A 113 7.13 6.74 4.23
C MET A 113 7.31 8.26 4.15
N ALA A 114 7.79 8.77 3.03
CA ALA A 114 7.92 10.21 2.81
C ALA A 114 6.55 10.91 2.82
N PHE A 115 5.56 10.36 2.15
CA PHE A 115 4.20 10.91 2.14
C PHE A 115 3.53 10.81 3.52
N ALA A 116 3.84 9.78 4.31
CA ALA A 116 3.30 9.60 5.65
C ALA A 116 3.76 10.67 6.64
N HIS A 117 4.82 11.38 6.32
CA HIS A 117 5.37 12.44 7.18
C HIS A 117 4.37 13.58 7.39
N ASP A 118 3.51 13.86 6.40
CA ASP A 118 2.43 14.83 6.50
C ASP A 118 1.15 14.26 5.88
N PRO A 119 0.30 13.58 6.69
CA PRO A 119 -0.92 12.95 6.20
C PRO A 119 -1.93 13.93 5.58
N ARG A 120 -1.99 15.16 6.08
CA ARG A 120 -2.89 16.19 5.51
C ARG A 120 -2.45 16.60 4.11
N GLN A 121 -1.15 16.77 3.92
CA GLN A 121 -0.61 17.09 2.61
C GLN A 121 -0.80 15.93 1.64
N ALA A 122 -0.64 14.71 2.10
CA ALA A 122 -0.91 13.52 1.29
C ALA A 122 -2.36 13.48 0.83
N ASP A 123 -3.31 13.75 1.72
CA ASP A 123 -4.74 13.79 1.38
C ASP A 123 -5.03 14.88 0.33
N LEU A 124 -4.45 16.07 0.48
CA LEU A 124 -4.56 17.14 -0.50
C LEU A 124 -4.00 16.75 -1.86
N GLN A 125 -2.85 16.08 -1.88
CA GLN A 125 -2.24 15.61 -3.13
C GLN A 125 -3.13 14.61 -3.86
N ILE A 126 -3.79 13.72 -3.12
CA ILE A 126 -4.77 12.79 -3.70
C ILE A 126 -5.91 13.56 -4.38
N ARG A 127 -6.50 14.51 -3.68
CA ARG A 127 -7.62 15.32 -4.20
C ARG A 127 -7.23 16.12 -5.43
N ARG A 128 -6.00 16.62 -5.49
CA ARG A 128 -5.47 17.42 -6.60
C ARG A 128 -4.84 16.60 -7.70
N HIS A 129 -4.63 15.31 -7.47
CA HIS A 129 -3.94 14.45 -8.45
C HIS A 129 -4.77 14.37 -9.73
N LEU A 130 -4.13 14.71 -10.85
CA LEU A 130 -4.79 14.82 -12.14
C LEU A 130 -5.50 13.54 -12.56
N GLN A 131 -4.86 12.38 -12.35
CA GLN A 131 -5.43 11.09 -12.71
C GLN A 131 -6.67 10.76 -11.87
N VAL A 132 -6.66 11.14 -10.59
CA VAL A 132 -7.82 10.96 -9.71
C VAL A 132 -8.96 11.86 -10.18
N ARG A 133 -8.67 13.12 -10.48
CA ARG A 133 -9.69 14.09 -10.92
C ARG A 133 -10.34 13.70 -12.26
N ARG A 134 -9.59 13.07 -13.14
CA ARG A 134 -10.08 12.63 -14.46
C ARG A 134 -10.90 11.33 -14.40
N ALA A 135 -10.67 10.50 -13.39
CA ALA A 135 -11.44 9.27 -13.21
C ALA A 135 -12.83 9.57 -12.66
N ARG A 136 -13.83 8.81 -13.09
CA ARG A 136 -15.18 8.87 -12.52
C ARG A 136 -15.21 8.04 -11.23
N LEU A 137 -16.21 8.33 -10.38
CA LEU A 137 -16.41 7.52 -9.17
C LEU A 137 -16.62 6.06 -9.55
N GLY A 138 -15.86 5.17 -8.90
CA GLY A 138 -15.90 3.73 -9.14
C GLY A 138 -15.03 3.27 -10.30
N GLU A 139 -14.46 4.18 -11.09
CA GLU A 139 -13.59 3.80 -12.20
C GLU A 139 -12.14 3.57 -11.73
N ARG A 140 -11.47 2.70 -12.46
CA ARG A 140 -10.03 2.48 -12.30
C ARG A 140 -9.27 3.76 -12.66
N ILE A 141 -8.33 4.13 -11.81
CA ILE A 141 -7.46 5.27 -12.06
C ILE A 141 -6.25 4.77 -12.84
N PRO A 142 -6.04 5.26 -14.09
CA PRO A 142 -4.87 4.84 -14.87
C PRO A 142 -3.60 5.40 -14.25
N VAL A 143 -2.60 4.53 -14.04
CA VAL A 143 -1.26 4.95 -13.60
C VAL A 143 -0.41 5.02 -14.86
N ARG A 144 0.01 6.23 -15.24
CA ARG A 144 0.84 6.46 -16.41
C ARG A 144 2.25 6.86 -16.00
N PRO A 145 3.27 6.39 -16.74
CA PRO A 145 4.64 6.85 -16.51
C PRO A 145 4.73 8.36 -16.63
N GLY A 146 5.42 9.01 -15.70
CA GLY A 146 5.64 10.45 -15.73
C GLY A 146 4.44 11.32 -15.33
N SER A 147 3.38 10.71 -14.79
CA SER A 147 2.24 11.49 -14.27
C SER A 147 2.42 11.85 -12.82
#